data_0c60b9dd13b0ddaa22b015386845857e
#
_entry.id   0c60b9dd13b0ddaa22b015386845857e
#
_cell.length_a   1.000
_cell.length_b   1.000
_cell.length_c   1.000
_cell.angle_alpha   90.00
_cell.angle_beta   90.00
_cell.angle_gamma   90.00
#
_symmetry.space_group_name_H-M   'P 1'
#
loop_
_entity.id
_entity.type
_entity.pdbx_description
1 polymer ?
#
loop_
_entity_poly.entity_id
_entity_poly.type
_entity_poly.pdbx_seq_one_letter_code
_entity_poly.pdbx_strand_id
1 'polypeptide(L)'
;MMAPEYYVFTGREGEVIPQHITHVLICQALMFVPARAFQRHPNIQEVICHDGVLKIEAKAFDECPSLRRVIIPGVKKVERWAFGYCKALTYIECGKLERIGKWAFSGCKSLSSIDLPSIKIFDQYAFTNCTNLTNAKFGIDLESLGCSAFCDCPSLERITLPLKDDMINHGDSFRACVKLNHIDLIGGVHETIAALLLEEWQNDMNEEIDSINQNLPNTPAGGAYYSVGERAVAIRTWITTVLHKIIHYKAEHRRHVNEAAATLQPALPNDVVLKNVLPFLELPSYTFDGED
;
A
#
# COMPACT_ATOMS: atom_id res chain seq x y z
N MET A 1 38.40 -5.57 3.52
CA MET A 1 37.35 -5.37 4.52
C MET A 1 36.98 -6.75 5.06
N MET A 2 37.04 -6.95 6.37
CA MET A 2 36.54 -8.19 7.00
C MET A 2 35.01 -8.25 6.78
N ALA A 3 34.50 -9.46 6.54
CA ALA A 3 33.04 -9.65 6.48
C ALA A 3 32.42 -9.24 7.82
N PRO A 4 31.22 -8.64 7.85
CA PRO A 4 30.56 -8.30 9.09
C PRO A 4 30.28 -9.56 9.92
N GLU A 5 30.57 -9.51 11.20
CA GLU A 5 30.26 -10.57 12.14
C GLU A 5 28.80 -10.46 12.56
N TYR A 6 28.02 -11.54 12.35
CA TYR A 6 26.62 -11.59 12.72
C TYR A 6 26.43 -12.21 14.10
N TYR A 7 25.71 -11.52 14.94
CA TYR A 7 25.20 -12.08 16.19
C TYR A 7 23.94 -12.92 15.90
N VAL A 8 23.95 -14.19 16.28
CA VAL A 8 22.78 -15.07 16.10
C VAL A 8 21.88 -14.97 17.33
N PHE A 9 20.74 -14.31 17.17
CA PHE A 9 19.73 -14.21 18.23
C PHE A 9 18.92 -15.49 18.32
N THR A 10 18.90 -16.13 19.49
CA THR A 10 18.25 -17.42 19.73
C THR A 10 16.88 -17.31 20.42
N GLY A 11 16.57 -16.14 20.99
CA GLY A 11 15.31 -15.90 21.72
C GLY A 11 15.19 -16.66 23.04
N ARG A 12 16.28 -17.15 23.59
CA ARG A 12 16.28 -17.84 24.87
C ARG A 12 15.94 -16.87 26.02
N GLU A 13 15.24 -17.39 27.00
CA GLU A 13 14.94 -16.61 28.20
C GLU A 13 16.24 -16.14 28.87
N GLY A 14 16.34 -14.85 29.19
CA GLY A 14 17.54 -14.25 29.75
C GLY A 14 18.69 -14.00 28.79
N GLU A 15 18.50 -14.21 27.46
CA GLU A 15 19.53 -13.87 26.46
C GLU A 15 19.87 -12.37 26.52
N VAL A 16 21.11 -12.07 26.86
CA VAL A 16 21.66 -10.71 26.93
C VAL A 16 22.25 -10.35 25.58
N ILE A 17 21.70 -9.31 24.95
CA ILE A 17 22.20 -8.84 23.65
C ILE A 17 23.36 -7.89 23.86
N PRO A 18 24.58 -8.23 23.33
CA PRO A 18 25.77 -7.38 23.53
C PRO A 18 25.61 -6.02 22.85
N GLN A 19 25.97 -4.94 23.55
CA GLN A 19 25.79 -3.58 23.04
C GLN A 19 26.64 -3.23 21.80
N HIS A 20 27.74 -3.95 21.57
CA HIS A 20 28.64 -3.69 20.44
C HIS A 20 28.21 -4.30 19.11
N ILE A 21 27.21 -5.19 19.09
CA ILE A 21 26.78 -5.85 17.85
C ILE A 21 26.16 -4.87 16.90
N THR A 22 26.41 -5.10 15.61
CA THR A 22 25.86 -4.28 14.52
C THR A 22 24.98 -5.06 13.55
N HIS A 23 25.16 -6.37 13.46
CA HIS A 23 24.42 -7.25 12.54
C HIS A 23 23.78 -8.40 13.31
N VAL A 24 22.52 -8.67 13.05
CA VAL A 24 21.73 -9.70 13.74
C VAL A 24 21.13 -10.67 12.73
N LEU A 25 21.35 -11.96 12.99
CA LEU A 25 20.61 -13.05 12.35
C LEU A 25 19.60 -13.62 13.34
N ILE A 26 18.38 -13.75 12.94
CA ILE A 26 17.35 -14.43 13.73
C ILE A 26 17.49 -15.94 13.52
N CYS A 27 17.67 -16.70 14.60
CA CYS A 27 17.85 -18.14 14.58
C CYS A 27 16.70 -18.85 13.87
N GLN A 28 17.01 -19.88 13.08
CA GLN A 28 16.03 -20.65 12.27
C GLN A 28 14.95 -21.36 13.13
N ALA A 29 15.19 -21.53 14.43
CA ALA A 29 14.18 -22.11 15.34
C ALA A 29 13.08 -21.11 15.75
N LEU A 30 13.24 -19.81 15.48
CA LEU A 30 12.28 -18.80 15.88
C LEU A 30 11.24 -18.56 14.77
N MET A 31 9.97 -18.57 15.16
CA MET A 31 8.84 -18.21 14.31
C MET A 31 8.44 -16.73 14.49
N PHE A 32 8.95 -16.05 15.49
CA PHE A 32 8.68 -14.63 15.75
C PHE A 32 9.86 -13.99 16.46
N VAL A 33 10.01 -12.68 16.28
CA VAL A 33 10.93 -11.87 17.08
C VAL A 33 10.17 -11.35 18.30
N PRO A 34 10.60 -11.66 19.53
CA PRO A 34 9.86 -11.31 20.74
C PRO A 34 9.72 -9.81 20.97
N ALA A 35 8.69 -9.45 21.73
CA ALA A 35 8.45 -8.06 22.11
C ALA A 35 9.65 -7.44 22.81
N ARG A 36 10.04 -6.25 22.38
CA ARG A 36 11.15 -5.45 22.95
C ARG A 36 12.53 -6.12 22.91
N ALA A 37 12.72 -7.21 22.13
CA ALA A 37 13.96 -7.96 22.11
C ALA A 37 15.20 -7.07 21.88
N PHE A 38 15.09 -6.09 20.98
CA PHE A 38 16.17 -5.16 20.64
C PHE A 38 15.81 -3.70 20.89
N GLN A 39 14.78 -3.45 21.72
CA GLN A 39 14.34 -2.09 21.98
C GLN A 39 15.46 -1.19 22.46
N ARG A 40 15.65 -0.02 21.83
CA ARG A 40 16.68 0.98 22.14
C ARG A 40 18.12 0.51 21.96
N HIS A 41 18.34 -0.55 21.16
CA HIS A 41 19.71 -1.00 20.91
C HIS A 41 20.46 0.02 20.03
N PRO A 42 21.58 0.61 20.52
CA PRO A 42 22.16 1.78 19.86
C PRO A 42 22.87 1.47 18.55
N ASN A 43 23.44 0.27 18.41
CA ASN A 43 24.43 -0.02 17.38
C ASN A 43 23.97 -0.98 16.28
N ILE A 44 22.82 -1.66 16.40
CA ILE A 44 22.33 -2.56 15.37
C ILE A 44 22.07 -1.77 14.08
N GLN A 45 22.69 -2.21 12.98
CA GLN A 45 22.58 -1.63 11.65
C GLN A 45 21.78 -2.51 10.68
N GLU A 46 21.88 -3.83 10.83
CA GLU A 46 21.19 -4.79 9.98
C GLU A 46 20.55 -5.92 10.79
N VAL A 47 19.35 -6.31 10.35
CA VAL A 47 18.61 -7.46 10.87
C VAL A 47 18.17 -8.33 9.71
N ILE A 48 18.46 -9.64 9.78
CA ILE A 48 18.05 -10.63 8.80
C ILE A 48 17.24 -11.73 9.49
N CYS A 49 16.03 -11.90 9.06
CA CYS A 49 15.17 -13.04 9.41
C CYS A 49 15.16 -14.05 8.27
N HIS A 50 14.99 -15.33 8.58
CA HIS A 50 14.68 -16.37 7.61
C HIS A 50 13.16 -16.42 7.30
N ASP A 51 12.76 -17.14 6.27
CA ASP A 51 11.36 -17.23 5.79
C ASP A 51 10.36 -17.79 6.82
N GLY A 52 10.84 -18.54 7.82
CA GLY A 52 10.00 -19.10 8.89
C GLY A 52 9.58 -18.11 9.96
N VAL A 53 10.18 -16.89 10.00
CA VAL A 53 9.75 -15.85 10.92
C VAL A 53 8.50 -15.19 10.37
N LEU A 54 7.37 -15.38 11.07
CA LEU A 54 6.05 -14.93 10.62
C LEU A 54 5.61 -13.61 11.25
N LYS A 55 6.25 -13.21 12.37
CA LYS A 55 5.80 -12.05 13.15
C LYS A 55 6.97 -11.31 13.81
N ILE A 56 6.90 -9.98 13.77
CA ILE A 56 7.71 -9.09 14.61
C ILE A 56 6.81 -8.51 15.69
N GLU A 57 7.10 -8.83 16.93
CA GLU A 57 6.25 -8.41 18.05
C GLU A 57 6.45 -6.96 18.45
N ALA A 58 5.57 -6.49 19.34
CA ALA A 58 5.48 -5.09 19.74
C ALA A 58 6.81 -4.54 20.25
N LYS A 59 7.26 -3.41 19.70
CA LYS A 59 8.49 -2.71 20.08
C LYS A 59 9.78 -3.52 19.90
N ALA A 60 9.79 -4.59 19.12
CA ALA A 60 10.96 -5.46 18.97
C ALA A 60 12.25 -4.68 18.63
N PHE A 61 12.16 -3.68 17.75
CA PHE A 61 13.25 -2.79 17.34
C PHE A 61 12.95 -1.31 17.57
N ASP A 62 12.01 -1.00 18.47
CA ASP A 62 11.61 0.37 18.79
C ASP A 62 12.83 1.20 19.25
N GLU A 63 13.00 2.41 18.71
CA GLU A 63 14.10 3.32 19.04
C GLU A 63 15.52 2.72 18.78
N CYS A 64 15.70 1.94 17.69
CA CYS A 64 17.04 1.51 17.23
C CYS A 64 17.60 2.57 16.25
N PRO A 65 18.42 3.54 16.72
CA PRO A 65 18.76 4.72 15.94
C PRO A 65 19.72 4.44 14.78
N SER A 66 20.49 3.34 14.86
CA SER A 66 21.47 2.94 13.84
C SER A 66 20.94 1.92 12.83
N LEU A 67 19.74 1.37 13.03
CA LEU A 67 19.14 0.34 12.17
C LEU A 67 18.88 0.91 10.78
N ARG A 68 19.56 0.36 9.76
CA ARG A 68 19.51 0.83 8.37
C ARG A 68 18.82 -0.15 7.44
N ARG A 69 18.99 -1.45 7.69
CA ARG A 69 18.52 -2.51 6.79
C ARG A 69 17.78 -3.60 7.56
N VAL A 70 16.62 -3.99 7.05
CA VAL A 70 15.79 -5.05 7.62
C VAL A 70 15.36 -5.98 6.50
N ILE A 71 15.62 -7.29 6.67
CA ILE A 71 15.22 -8.34 5.73
C ILE A 71 14.31 -9.32 6.47
N ILE A 72 13.03 -9.29 6.15
CA ILE A 72 11.98 -10.04 6.82
C ILE A 72 11.05 -10.73 5.80
N PRO A 73 11.58 -11.60 4.91
CA PRO A 73 10.88 -12.08 3.73
C PRO A 73 9.63 -12.94 4.05
N GLY A 74 9.62 -13.63 5.21
CA GLY A 74 8.52 -14.50 5.65
C GLY A 74 7.48 -13.80 6.53
N VAL A 75 7.79 -12.59 7.03
CA VAL A 75 6.96 -11.92 8.02
C VAL A 75 5.63 -11.46 7.43
N LYS A 76 4.55 -11.90 8.06
CA LYS A 76 3.17 -11.53 7.72
C LYS A 76 2.63 -10.40 8.58
N LYS A 77 3.14 -10.26 9.81
CA LYS A 77 2.64 -9.27 10.76
C LYS A 77 3.77 -8.54 11.47
N VAL A 78 3.71 -7.22 11.41
CA VAL A 78 4.54 -6.30 12.21
C VAL A 78 3.65 -5.62 13.22
N GLU A 79 3.94 -5.77 14.51
CA GLU A 79 3.09 -5.25 15.59
C GLU A 79 3.41 -3.79 15.95
N ARG A 80 2.64 -3.29 16.93
CA ARG A 80 2.71 -1.90 17.39
C ARG A 80 4.14 -1.47 17.76
N TRP A 81 4.61 -0.33 17.18
CA TRP A 81 5.92 0.25 17.45
C TRP A 81 7.11 -0.65 17.09
N ALA A 82 6.94 -1.73 16.34
CA ALA A 82 7.99 -2.71 16.10
C ALA A 82 9.29 -2.10 15.56
N PHE A 83 9.21 -1.11 14.69
CA PHE A 83 10.29 -0.31 14.14
C PHE A 83 10.12 1.19 14.40
N GLY A 84 9.37 1.55 15.44
CA GLY A 84 9.14 2.94 15.79
C GLY A 84 10.46 3.67 16.04
N TYR A 85 10.61 4.89 15.50
CA TYR A 85 11.81 5.73 15.63
C TYR A 85 13.13 5.09 15.21
N CYS A 86 13.11 4.12 14.30
CA CYS A 86 14.32 3.64 13.61
C CYS A 86 14.75 4.71 12.59
N LYS A 87 15.36 5.80 13.08
CA LYS A 87 15.62 7.02 12.29
C LYS A 87 16.54 6.81 11.10
N ALA A 88 17.46 5.83 11.17
CA ALA A 88 18.40 5.50 10.11
C ALA A 88 17.87 4.45 9.12
N LEU A 89 16.65 3.90 9.31
CA LEU A 89 16.12 2.85 8.45
C LEU A 89 15.89 3.38 7.03
N THR A 90 16.63 2.79 6.08
CA THR A 90 16.58 3.15 4.66
C THR A 90 16.00 2.06 3.78
N TYR A 91 16.09 0.80 4.22
CA TYR A 91 15.67 -0.35 3.41
C TYR A 91 14.96 -1.39 4.27
N ILE A 92 13.84 -1.87 3.75
CA ILE A 92 13.11 -3.01 4.31
C ILE A 92 12.65 -3.92 3.18
N GLU A 93 12.93 -5.23 3.33
CA GLU A 93 12.40 -6.29 2.46
C GLU A 93 11.33 -7.06 3.22
N CYS A 94 10.08 -6.96 2.77
CA CYS A 94 8.90 -7.46 3.50
C CYS A 94 7.75 -7.86 2.56
N GLY A 95 8.06 -8.57 1.46
CA GLY A 95 7.10 -8.87 0.38
C GLY A 95 5.86 -9.67 0.79
N LYS A 96 5.88 -10.39 1.93
CA LYS A 96 4.74 -11.17 2.44
C LYS A 96 3.97 -10.48 3.58
N LEU A 97 4.26 -9.21 3.84
CA LEU A 97 3.65 -8.48 4.95
C LEU A 97 2.17 -8.19 4.67
N GLU A 98 1.30 -8.77 5.49
CA GLU A 98 -0.17 -8.65 5.39
C GLU A 98 -0.74 -7.61 6.35
N ARG A 99 -0.10 -7.40 7.50
CA ARG A 99 -0.60 -6.47 8.52
C ARG A 99 0.50 -5.63 9.17
N ILE A 100 0.28 -4.33 9.24
CA ILE A 100 1.14 -3.36 9.94
C ILE A 100 0.36 -2.74 11.10
N GLY A 101 0.90 -2.91 12.31
CA GLY A 101 0.31 -2.42 13.55
C GLY A 101 0.51 -0.92 13.77
N LYS A 102 -0.20 -0.39 14.76
CA LYS A 102 -0.20 1.02 15.12
C LYS A 102 1.20 1.54 15.41
N TRP A 103 1.61 2.66 14.73
CA TRP A 103 2.94 3.28 14.81
C TRP A 103 4.12 2.36 14.45
N ALA A 104 3.93 1.29 13.72
CA ALA A 104 4.97 0.29 13.50
C ALA A 104 6.24 0.84 12.85
N PHE A 105 6.14 1.80 11.94
CA PHE A 105 7.24 2.51 11.28
C PHE A 105 7.22 4.02 11.53
N SER A 106 6.54 4.46 12.58
CA SER A 106 6.47 5.87 12.91
C SER A 106 7.86 6.45 13.15
N GLY A 107 8.17 7.60 12.54
CA GLY A 107 9.44 8.29 12.73
C GLY A 107 10.65 7.60 12.07
N CYS A 108 10.46 6.71 11.11
CA CYS A 108 11.51 6.16 10.25
C CYS A 108 11.95 7.23 9.23
N LYS A 109 12.68 8.24 9.69
CA LYS A 109 12.95 9.47 8.94
C LYS A 109 13.77 9.28 7.67
N SER A 110 14.60 8.23 7.60
CA SER A 110 15.46 7.95 6.44
C SER A 110 14.82 7.01 5.43
N LEU A 111 13.65 6.45 5.71
CA LEU A 111 12.93 5.57 4.78
C LEU A 111 12.45 6.39 3.59
N SER A 112 12.96 6.07 2.38
CA SER A 112 12.64 6.83 1.17
C SER A 112 11.52 6.21 0.33
N SER A 113 11.36 4.90 0.40
CA SER A 113 10.30 4.19 -0.31
C SER A 113 9.85 2.95 0.46
N ILE A 114 8.62 2.54 0.23
CA ILE A 114 8.06 1.29 0.74
C ILE A 114 7.26 0.61 -0.37
N ASP A 115 7.45 -0.72 -0.49
CA ASP A 115 6.70 -1.57 -1.42
C ASP A 115 6.09 -2.74 -0.64
N LEU A 116 4.76 -2.81 -0.60
CA LEU A 116 3.97 -3.72 0.23
C LEU A 116 2.91 -4.43 -0.62
N PRO A 117 3.32 -5.36 -1.51
CA PRO A 117 2.41 -5.97 -2.48
C PRO A 117 1.34 -6.87 -1.85
N SER A 118 1.59 -7.40 -0.65
CA SER A 118 0.68 -8.34 0.03
C SER A 118 -0.07 -7.71 1.20
N ILE A 119 0.06 -6.39 1.40
CA ILE A 119 -0.56 -5.72 2.54
C ILE A 119 -2.09 -5.70 2.42
N LYS A 120 -2.76 -5.98 3.53
CA LYS A 120 -4.22 -5.92 3.66
C LYS A 120 -4.65 -4.82 4.61
N ILE A 121 -3.98 -4.68 5.73
CA ILE A 121 -4.42 -3.80 6.82
C ILE A 121 -3.27 -2.94 7.32
N PHE A 122 -3.49 -1.63 7.35
CA PHE A 122 -2.71 -0.66 8.11
C PHE A 122 -3.47 -0.22 9.35
N ASP A 123 -2.83 -0.34 10.50
CA ASP A 123 -3.36 0.32 11.70
C ASP A 123 -2.97 1.82 11.70
N GLN A 124 -3.54 2.57 12.63
CA GLN A 124 -3.36 4.02 12.75
C GLN A 124 -1.89 4.43 12.89
N TYR A 125 -1.50 5.54 12.26
CA TYR A 125 -0.16 6.15 12.37
C TYR A 125 1.01 5.26 11.91
N ALA A 126 0.77 4.26 11.06
CA ALA A 126 1.75 3.24 10.70
C ALA A 126 3.07 3.83 10.18
N PHE A 127 3.03 4.86 9.34
CA PHE A 127 4.17 5.57 8.74
C PHE A 127 4.20 7.06 9.07
N THR A 128 3.55 7.48 10.14
CA THR A 128 3.55 8.90 10.50
C THR A 128 4.98 9.41 10.73
N ASN A 129 5.25 10.65 10.32
CA ASN A 129 6.55 11.30 10.50
C ASN A 129 7.73 10.57 9.79
N CYS A 130 7.47 9.89 8.67
CA CYS A 130 8.48 9.37 7.74
C CYS A 130 8.88 10.48 6.77
N THR A 131 9.72 11.42 7.24
CA THR A 131 9.93 12.71 6.56
C THR A 131 10.61 12.63 5.19
N ASN A 132 11.35 11.56 4.90
CA ASN A 132 12.01 11.35 3.60
C ASN A 132 11.27 10.36 2.70
N LEU A 133 10.12 9.83 3.12
CA LEU A 133 9.33 8.91 2.30
C LEU A 133 8.78 9.65 1.08
N THR A 134 9.21 9.22 -0.12
CA THR A 134 8.80 9.81 -1.40
C THR A 134 7.78 8.96 -2.14
N ASN A 135 7.82 7.64 -1.96
CA ASN A 135 6.99 6.69 -2.70
C ASN A 135 6.46 5.58 -1.80
N ALA A 136 5.18 5.29 -1.92
CA ALA A 136 4.53 4.18 -1.23
C ALA A 136 3.69 3.37 -2.22
N LYS A 137 3.99 2.05 -2.34
CA LYS A 137 3.28 1.13 -3.24
C LYS A 137 2.58 0.06 -2.44
N PHE A 138 1.33 -0.21 -2.81
CA PHE A 138 0.50 -1.24 -2.20
C PHE A 138 -0.03 -2.21 -3.24
N GLY A 139 -0.38 -3.41 -2.78
CA GLY A 139 -1.02 -4.41 -3.63
C GLY A 139 -2.54 -4.26 -3.66
N ILE A 140 -3.17 -5.06 -4.52
CA ILE A 140 -4.62 -5.05 -4.73
C ILE A 140 -5.41 -5.50 -3.49
N ASP A 141 -4.80 -6.27 -2.60
CA ASP A 141 -5.46 -6.79 -1.39
C ASP A 141 -5.62 -5.73 -0.27
N LEU A 142 -5.08 -4.52 -0.44
CA LEU A 142 -5.25 -3.46 0.55
C LEU A 142 -6.72 -3.12 0.73
N GLU A 143 -7.23 -3.25 1.97
CA GLU A 143 -8.63 -3.01 2.32
C GLU A 143 -8.90 -1.53 2.60
N SER A 144 -8.03 -0.90 3.41
CA SER A 144 -8.15 0.53 3.72
C SER A 144 -6.87 1.10 4.34
N LEU A 145 -6.72 2.41 4.27
CA LEU A 145 -5.65 3.14 4.97
C LEU A 145 -6.10 3.49 6.39
N GLY A 146 -5.25 3.17 7.36
CA GLY A 146 -5.47 3.56 8.76
C GLY A 146 -5.48 5.09 8.97
N CYS A 147 -6.15 5.54 10.02
CA CYS A 147 -6.17 6.95 10.41
C CYS A 147 -4.74 7.49 10.56
N SER A 148 -4.46 8.62 9.94
CA SER A 148 -3.15 9.30 9.99
C SER A 148 -1.97 8.40 9.56
N ALA A 149 -2.21 7.41 8.68
CA ALA A 149 -1.19 6.42 8.30
C ALA A 149 0.08 7.07 7.75
N PHE A 150 -0.05 8.14 6.95
CA PHE A 150 1.04 8.91 6.35
C PHE A 150 1.07 10.36 6.84
N CYS A 151 0.50 10.65 8.00
CA CYS A 151 0.54 11.98 8.57
C CYS A 151 2.00 12.44 8.75
N ASP A 152 2.27 13.72 8.46
CA ASP A 152 3.60 14.32 8.57
C ASP A 152 4.68 13.61 7.73
N CYS A 153 4.34 13.23 6.48
CA CYS A 153 5.26 12.74 5.45
C CYS A 153 5.41 13.81 4.33
N PRO A 154 6.14 14.90 4.58
CA PRO A 154 6.17 16.06 3.67
C PRO A 154 6.84 15.79 2.33
N SER A 155 7.67 14.75 2.24
CA SER A 155 8.34 14.35 1.01
C SER A 155 7.57 13.34 0.18
N LEU A 156 6.41 12.83 0.66
CA LEU A 156 5.62 11.86 -0.11
C LEU A 156 5.11 12.51 -1.38
N GLU A 157 5.56 12.01 -2.52
CA GLU A 157 5.25 12.52 -3.87
C GLU A 157 4.28 11.63 -4.60
N ARG A 158 4.43 10.30 -4.44
CA ARG A 158 3.65 9.30 -5.19
C ARG A 158 3.10 8.22 -4.26
N ILE A 159 1.87 7.81 -4.53
CA ILE A 159 1.26 6.66 -3.87
C ILE A 159 0.50 5.80 -4.89
N THR A 160 0.63 4.47 -4.76
CA THR A 160 -0.11 3.51 -5.60
C THR A 160 -1.17 2.83 -4.74
N LEU A 161 -2.43 2.89 -5.15
CA LEU A 161 -3.59 2.40 -4.41
C LEU A 161 -4.45 1.48 -5.27
N PRO A 162 -5.09 0.44 -4.70
CA PRO A 162 -6.18 -0.25 -5.40
C PRO A 162 -7.41 0.66 -5.49
N LEU A 163 -8.20 0.48 -6.54
CA LEU A 163 -9.46 1.17 -6.71
C LEU A 163 -10.54 0.44 -5.91
N LYS A 164 -10.80 0.92 -4.69
CA LYS A 164 -11.82 0.38 -3.79
C LYS A 164 -12.58 1.50 -3.12
N ASP A 165 -13.87 1.29 -2.88
CA ASP A 165 -14.65 2.20 -2.04
C ASP A 165 -14.11 2.17 -0.60
N ASP A 166 -14.37 3.23 0.15
CA ASP A 166 -13.91 3.36 1.54
C ASP A 166 -12.40 3.17 1.79
N MET A 167 -11.56 3.20 0.73
CA MET A 167 -10.10 3.09 0.85
C MET A 167 -9.50 4.11 1.82
N ILE A 168 -10.04 5.34 1.84
CA ILE A 168 -9.58 6.45 2.66
C ILE A 168 -10.72 6.93 3.56
N ASN A 169 -10.87 6.31 4.72
CA ASN A 169 -11.95 6.60 5.65
C ASN A 169 -11.70 7.81 6.55
N HIS A 170 -10.45 8.26 6.63
CA HIS A 170 -10.04 9.31 7.58
C HIS A 170 -9.37 10.48 6.87
N GLY A 171 -9.83 11.69 7.13
CA GLY A 171 -9.30 12.93 6.54
C GLY A 171 -7.82 13.19 6.83
N ASP A 172 -7.29 12.65 7.92
CA ASP A 172 -5.91 12.87 8.35
C ASP A 172 -4.88 11.91 7.71
N SER A 173 -5.28 10.98 6.84
CA SER A 173 -4.37 9.95 6.30
C SER A 173 -3.16 10.55 5.58
N PHE A 174 -3.32 11.71 4.94
CA PHE A 174 -2.27 12.44 4.23
C PHE A 174 -2.04 13.85 4.77
N ARG A 175 -2.35 14.08 6.04
CA ARG A 175 -2.11 15.39 6.66
C ARG A 175 -0.61 15.75 6.56
N ALA A 176 -0.31 16.99 6.14
CA ALA A 176 1.04 17.50 5.91
C ALA A 176 1.89 16.74 4.86
N CYS A 177 1.28 15.94 3.98
CA CYS A 177 1.94 15.38 2.80
C CYS A 177 1.98 16.44 1.69
N VAL A 178 2.73 17.52 1.90
CA VAL A 178 2.68 18.71 1.04
C VAL A 178 3.13 18.49 -0.41
N LYS A 179 3.94 17.46 -0.66
CA LYS A 179 4.42 17.12 -1.99
C LYS A 179 3.61 16.05 -2.72
N LEU A 180 2.59 15.45 -2.07
CA LEU A 180 1.80 14.40 -2.71
C LEU A 180 1.02 14.98 -3.90
N ASN A 181 1.45 14.59 -5.09
CA ASN A 181 0.91 15.09 -6.36
C ASN A 181 0.70 13.96 -7.41
N HIS A 182 0.92 12.71 -7.03
CA HIS A 182 0.74 11.60 -7.95
C HIS A 182 0.07 10.40 -7.26
N ILE A 183 -1.07 9.99 -7.81
CA ILE A 183 -1.83 8.81 -7.38
C ILE A 183 -1.90 7.85 -8.56
N ASP A 184 -1.40 6.64 -8.37
CA ASP A 184 -1.55 5.57 -9.36
C ASP A 184 -2.62 4.59 -8.88
N LEU A 185 -3.55 4.22 -9.74
CA LEU A 185 -4.53 3.18 -9.48
C LEU A 185 -4.05 1.84 -10.03
N ILE A 186 -4.30 0.78 -9.27
CA ILE A 186 -4.06 -0.61 -9.67
C ILE A 186 -5.35 -1.43 -9.60
N GLY A 187 -5.31 -2.66 -10.11
CA GLY A 187 -6.45 -3.59 -10.07
C GLY A 187 -7.20 -3.70 -11.40
N GLY A 188 -6.50 -3.58 -12.51
CA GLY A 188 -7.09 -3.80 -13.84
C GLY A 188 -7.99 -2.66 -14.33
N VAL A 189 -7.86 -1.46 -13.73
CA VAL A 189 -8.66 -0.28 -14.12
C VAL A 189 -8.42 0.09 -15.57
N HIS A 190 -7.15 0.20 -15.98
CA HIS A 190 -6.78 0.59 -17.34
C HIS A 190 -7.19 -0.46 -18.37
N GLU A 191 -7.08 -1.75 -18.04
CA GLU A 191 -7.52 -2.86 -18.88
C GLU A 191 -9.04 -2.86 -19.04
N THR A 192 -9.77 -2.58 -17.95
CA THR A 192 -11.23 -2.44 -18.00
C THR A 192 -11.64 -1.28 -18.89
N ILE A 193 -10.99 -0.12 -18.78
CA ILE A 193 -11.29 1.05 -19.60
C ILE A 193 -10.99 0.76 -21.07
N ALA A 194 -9.84 0.15 -21.37
CA ALA A 194 -9.43 -0.20 -22.73
C ALA A 194 -10.39 -1.20 -23.40
N ALA A 195 -11.11 -2.00 -22.60
CA ALA A 195 -12.11 -2.96 -23.10
C ALA A 195 -13.53 -2.39 -23.24
N LEU A 196 -13.78 -1.14 -22.85
CA LEU A 196 -15.09 -0.49 -23.07
C LEU A 196 -15.40 -0.37 -24.56
N LEU A 197 -16.68 -0.53 -24.91
CA LEU A 197 -17.14 -0.60 -26.30
C LEU A 197 -16.92 0.71 -27.08
N LEU A 198 -17.09 1.86 -26.42
CA LEU A 198 -17.03 3.16 -27.07
C LEU A 198 -15.77 3.93 -26.66
N GLU A 199 -15.06 4.45 -27.65
CA GLU A 199 -13.87 5.30 -27.44
C GLU A 199 -14.18 6.55 -26.61
N GLU A 200 -15.39 7.10 -26.74
CA GLU A 200 -15.87 8.21 -25.91
C GLU A 200 -15.84 7.88 -24.42
N TRP A 201 -16.29 6.68 -24.04
CA TRP A 201 -16.25 6.23 -22.63
C TRP A 201 -14.83 6.01 -22.14
N GLN A 202 -13.95 5.45 -23.01
CA GLN A 202 -12.53 5.28 -22.69
C GLN A 202 -11.87 6.63 -22.44
N ASN A 203 -12.14 7.62 -23.27
CA ASN A 203 -11.59 8.96 -23.15
C ASN A 203 -12.08 9.67 -21.89
N ASP A 204 -13.39 9.65 -21.60
CA ASP A 204 -13.97 10.24 -20.38
C ASP A 204 -13.37 9.61 -19.12
N MET A 205 -13.18 8.29 -19.12
CA MET A 205 -12.57 7.58 -17.99
C MET A 205 -11.08 7.92 -17.81
N ASN A 206 -10.32 8.02 -18.90
CA ASN A 206 -8.91 8.38 -18.85
C ASN A 206 -8.74 9.82 -18.37
N GLU A 207 -9.57 10.77 -18.85
CA GLU A 207 -9.59 12.15 -18.37
C GLU A 207 -9.90 12.23 -16.88
N GLU A 208 -10.85 11.43 -16.37
CA GLU A 208 -11.17 11.38 -14.95
C GLU A 208 -10.01 10.83 -14.13
N ILE A 209 -9.35 9.75 -14.59
CA ILE A 209 -8.19 9.18 -13.89
C ILE A 209 -7.04 10.17 -13.83
N ASP A 210 -6.76 10.87 -14.92
CA ASP A 210 -5.68 11.84 -14.98
C ASP A 210 -5.99 13.13 -14.21
N SER A 211 -7.26 13.42 -13.99
CA SER A 211 -7.71 14.66 -13.33
C SER A 211 -7.14 14.84 -11.95
N ILE A 212 -6.99 13.76 -11.17
CA ILE A 212 -6.48 13.83 -9.79
C ILE A 212 -5.04 14.34 -9.75
N ASN A 213 -4.20 13.87 -10.70
CA ASN A 213 -2.78 14.24 -10.76
C ASN A 213 -2.58 15.71 -11.17
N GLN A 214 -3.58 16.31 -11.81
CA GLN A 214 -3.59 17.73 -12.20
C GLN A 214 -4.17 18.63 -11.10
N ASN A 215 -5.15 18.11 -10.33
CA ASN A 215 -6.01 18.90 -9.45
C ASN A 215 -5.80 18.62 -7.95
N LEU A 216 -4.80 17.81 -7.56
CA LEU A 216 -4.50 17.62 -6.14
C LEU A 216 -4.18 18.97 -5.50
N PRO A 217 -4.88 19.34 -4.42
CA PRO A 217 -4.72 20.64 -3.80
C PRO A 217 -3.26 20.92 -3.41
N ASN A 218 -2.66 21.95 -3.98
CA ASN A 218 -1.36 22.46 -3.57
C ASN A 218 -1.52 23.14 -2.21
N THR A 219 -0.99 22.55 -1.16
CA THR A 219 -0.92 23.22 0.14
C THR A 219 0.19 24.25 0.11
N PRO A 220 -0.06 25.56 0.32
CA PRO A 220 1.00 26.55 0.41
C PRO A 220 1.99 26.17 1.50
N ALA A 221 3.28 26.24 1.21
CA ALA A 221 4.32 26.14 2.22
C ALA A 221 4.11 27.27 3.25
N GLY A 222 3.71 26.92 4.48
CA GLY A 222 3.51 27.89 5.57
C GLY A 222 2.07 28.15 6.01
N GLY A 223 1.08 27.50 5.41
CA GLY A 223 -0.32 27.59 5.85
C GLY A 223 -0.56 26.75 7.11
N ALA A 224 -0.97 27.44 8.19
CA ALA A 224 -1.37 26.86 9.46
C ALA A 224 -2.33 25.67 9.30
N TYR A 225 -2.38 24.85 10.32
CA TYR A 225 -3.24 23.71 10.69
C TYR A 225 -4.61 23.51 10.00
N TYR A 226 -5.05 24.38 9.08
CA TYR A 226 -6.41 24.45 8.53
C TYR A 226 -6.63 23.78 7.16
N SER A 227 -5.59 23.27 6.50
CA SER A 227 -5.78 22.42 5.30
C SER A 227 -5.80 20.91 5.64
N VAL A 228 -6.13 20.60 6.88
CA VAL A 228 -6.20 19.25 7.42
C VAL A 228 -7.33 18.51 6.72
N GLY A 229 -6.99 17.57 5.86
CA GLY A 229 -7.97 16.67 5.25
C GLY A 229 -8.30 16.94 3.78
N GLU A 230 -8.00 18.10 3.21
CA GLU A 230 -8.39 18.43 1.83
C GLU A 230 -7.90 17.39 0.81
N ARG A 231 -6.64 16.96 0.89
CA ARG A 231 -6.11 15.93 -0.01
C ARG A 231 -6.77 14.56 0.16
N ALA A 232 -6.95 14.13 1.41
CA ALA A 232 -7.61 12.86 1.66
C ALA A 232 -9.07 12.88 1.21
N VAL A 233 -9.76 14.01 1.39
CA VAL A 233 -11.11 14.22 0.87
C VAL A 233 -11.10 14.25 -0.65
N ALA A 234 -10.18 14.97 -1.29
CA ALA A 234 -10.07 15.03 -2.74
C ALA A 234 -9.82 13.64 -3.35
N ILE A 235 -8.86 12.89 -2.81
CA ILE A 235 -8.55 11.54 -3.28
C ILE A 235 -9.74 10.60 -3.08
N ARG A 236 -10.39 10.63 -1.93
CA ARG A 236 -11.59 9.81 -1.66
C ARG A 236 -12.72 10.13 -2.64
N THR A 237 -13.05 11.42 -2.80
CA THR A 237 -14.09 11.86 -3.74
C THR A 237 -13.78 11.40 -5.16
N TRP A 238 -12.54 11.54 -5.58
CA TRP A 238 -12.09 11.10 -6.89
C TRP A 238 -12.20 9.57 -7.05
N ILE A 239 -11.76 8.76 -6.08
CA ILE A 239 -11.91 7.30 -6.09
C ILE A 239 -13.40 6.94 -6.25
N THR A 240 -14.29 7.54 -5.48
CA THR A 240 -15.73 7.31 -5.56
C THR A 240 -16.28 7.71 -6.94
N THR A 241 -15.83 8.83 -7.50
CA THR A 241 -16.24 9.26 -8.85
C THR A 241 -15.80 8.25 -9.92
N VAL A 242 -14.53 7.83 -9.88
CA VAL A 242 -13.98 6.83 -10.81
C VAL A 242 -14.74 5.51 -10.71
N LEU A 243 -15.02 5.02 -9.48
CA LEU A 243 -15.82 3.81 -9.26
C LEU A 243 -17.22 3.93 -9.86
N HIS A 244 -17.93 5.02 -9.58
CA HIS A 244 -19.27 5.23 -10.13
C HIS A 244 -19.28 5.28 -11.65
N LYS A 245 -18.30 5.95 -12.27
CA LYS A 245 -18.17 6.00 -13.73
C LYS A 245 -17.89 4.60 -14.30
N ILE A 246 -16.99 3.82 -13.70
CA ILE A 246 -16.71 2.45 -14.14
C ILE A 246 -17.97 1.58 -14.08
N ILE A 247 -18.68 1.61 -12.96
CA ILE A 247 -19.94 0.85 -12.79
C ILE A 247 -20.97 1.26 -13.86
N HIS A 248 -21.13 2.58 -14.07
CA HIS A 248 -22.02 3.11 -15.08
C HIS A 248 -21.66 2.60 -16.48
N TYR A 249 -20.42 2.76 -16.92
CA TYR A 249 -19.99 2.36 -18.26
C TYR A 249 -19.97 0.83 -18.45
N LYS A 250 -19.67 0.06 -17.42
CA LYS A 250 -19.83 -1.40 -17.47
C LYS A 250 -21.30 -1.81 -17.68
N ALA A 251 -22.23 -1.14 -17.02
CA ALA A 251 -23.66 -1.39 -17.19
C ALA A 251 -24.13 -1.02 -18.61
N GLU A 252 -23.73 0.15 -19.12
CA GLU A 252 -24.03 0.58 -20.49
C GLU A 252 -23.39 -0.35 -21.52
N HIS A 253 -22.14 -0.76 -21.35
CA HIS A 253 -21.48 -1.74 -22.21
C HIS A 253 -22.27 -3.05 -22.25
N ARG A 254 -22.66 -3.61 -21.09
CA ARG A 254 -23.48 -4.82 -21.00
C ARG A 254 -24.84 -4.66 -21.72
N ARG A 255 -25.48 -3.50 -21.58
CA ARG A 255 -26.73 -3.18 -22.27
C ARG A 255 -26.54 -3.22 -23.78
N HIS A 256 -25.55 -2.54 -24.33
CA HIS A 256 -25.27 -2.52 -25.78
C HIS A 256 -24.90 -3.89 -26.33
N VAL A 257 -24.10 -4.69 -25.58
CA VAL A 257 -23.78 -6.07 -25.96
C VAL A 257 -25.06 -6.93 -26.04
N ASN A 258 -25.95 -6.81 -25.06
CA ASN A 258 -27.22 -7.56 -25.07
C ASN A 258 -28.15 -7.13 -26.21
N GLU A 259 -28.23 -5.83 -26.51
CA GLU A 259 -29.00 -5.31 -27.63
C GLU A 259 -28.44 -5.80 -28.98
N ALA A 260 -27.12 -5.79 -29.15
CA ALA A 260 -26.47 -6.33 -30.33
C ALA A 260 -26.72 -7.84 -30.47
N ALA A 261 -26.59 -8.60 -29.37
CA ALA A 261 -26.86 -10.03 -29.33
C ALA A 261 -28.32 -10.33 -29.73
N ALA A 262 -29.30 -9.58 -29.18
CA ALA A 262 -30.70 -9.72 -29.52
C ALA A 262 -31.00 -9.41 -31.00
N THR A 263 -30.29 -8.46 -31.58
CA THR A 263 -30.38 -8.10 -33.00
C THR A 263 -29.81 -9.19 -33.92
N LEU A 264 -28.72 -9.84 -33.50
CA LEU A 264 -28.03 -10.89 -34.25
C LEU A 264 -28.72 -12.26 -34.12
N GLN A 265 -29.44 -12.51 -33.02
CA GLN A 265 -30.07 -13.79 -32.72
C GLN A 265 -31.06 -14.30 -33.81
N PRO A 266 -31.86 -13.44 -34.45
CA PRO A 266 -32.72 -13.89 -35.58
C PRO A 266 -31.94 -14.28 -36.84
N ALA A 267 -30.71 -13.78 -36.99
CA ALA A 267 -29.90 -13.96 -38.19
C ALA A 267 -28.82 -15.05 -38.06
N LEU A 268 -28.43 -15.42 -36.82
CA LEU A 268 -27.37 -16.37 -36.53
C LEU A 268 -27.85 -17.44 -35.53
N PRO A 269 -27.40 -18.70 -35.63
CA PRO A 269 -27.62 -19.72 -34.61
C PRO A 269 -27.14 -19.26 -33.22
N ASN A 270 -27.96 -19.54 -32.20
CA ASN A 270 -27.65 -19.13 -30.81
C ASN A 270 -26.27 -19.55 -30.34
N ASP A 271 -25.79 -20.72 -30.71
CA ASP A 271 -24.46 -21.24 -30.34
C ASP A 271 -23.32 -20.45 -31.00
N VAL A 272 -23.55 -19.87 -32.17
CA VAL A 272 -22.57 -18.99 -32.84
C VAL A 272 -22.47 -17.65 -32.12
N VAL A 273 -23.59 -17.04 -31.74
CA VAL A 273 -23.62 -15.78 -31.00
C VAL A 273 -22.99 -15.96 -29.61
N LEU A 274 -23.41 -16.97 -28.86
CA LEU A 274 -22.93 -17.22 -27.49
C LEU A 274 -21.47 -17.63 -27.42
N LYS A 275 -20.96 -18.40 -28.38
CA LYS A 275 -19.59 -18.94 -28.32
C LYS A 275 -18.58 -18.08 -29.05
N ASN A 276 -18.95 -17.39 -30.11
CA ASN A 276 -18.01 -16.74 -31.01
C ASN A 276 -18.13 -15.20 -31.07
N VAL A 277 -19.22 -14.63 -30.56
CA VAL A 277 -19.44 -13.17 -30.60
C VAL A 277 -19.40 -12.58 -29.20
N LEU A 278 -20.24 -13.07 -28.28
CA LEU A 278 -20.32 -12.52 -26.92
C LEU A 278 -19.00 -12.55 -26.15
N PRO A 279 -18.18 -13.61 -26.20
CA PRO A 279 -16.91 -13.63 -25.44
C PRO A 279 -15.92 -12.53 -25.85
N PHE A 280 -16.01 -12.04 -27.10
CA PHE A 280 -15.17 -10.92 -27.56
C PHE A 280 -15.70 -9.53 -27.14
N LEU A 281 -16.95 -9.47 -26.66
CA LEU A 281 -17.62 -8.26 -26.22
C LEU A 281 -17.73 -8.18 -24.69
N GLU A 282 -17.36 -9.26 -23.98
CA GLU A 282 -17.35 -9.27 -22.52
C GLU A 282 -16.17 -8.48 -21.98
N LEU A 283 -16.41 -7.68 -20.96
CA LEU A 283 -15.33 -7.00 -20.22
C LEU A 283 -14.52 -8.03 -19.42
N PRO A 284 -13.21 -7.84 -19.31
CA PRO A 284 -12.38 -8.66 -18.44
C PRO A 284 -12.98 -8.76 -17.03
N SER A 285 -12.94 -9.98 -16.46
CA SER A 285 -13.45 -10.25 -15.10
C SER A 285 -12.48 -9.69 -14.05
N TYR A 286 -12.48 -8.37 -13.88
CA TYR A 286 -11.82 -7.75 -12.73
C TYR A 286 -12.85 -7.60 -11.62
N THR A 287 -12.60 -8.24 -10.49
CA THR A 287 -13.38 -8.07 -9.27
C THR A 287 -13.01 -6.73 -8.64
N PHE A 288 -13.81 -5.72 -8.90
CA PHE A 288 -13.88 -4.57 -8.01
C PHE A 288 -14.77 -5.00 -6.84
N ASP A 289 -14.28 -4.95 -5.59
CA ASP A 289 -15.10 -5.18 -4.41
C ASP A 289 -16.24 -4.16 -4.43
N GLY A 290 -17.46 -4.61 -4.66
CA GLY A 290 -18.65 -3.75 -4.77
C GLY A 290 -19.75 -4.28 -5.72
N GLU A 291 -19.53 -5.44 -6.37
CA GLU A 291 -20.61 -6.12 -7.10
C GLU A 291 -21.05 -7.36 -6.30
N ASP A 292 -22.11 -7.23 -5.50
CA ASP A 292 -23.10 -8.26 -5.14
C ASP A 292 -24.51 -7.72 -5.44
#